data_d3acf03fa588f76df259e4ede70e4cdf
#
_entry.id   d3acf03fa588f76df259e4ede70e4cdf
#
_cell.length_a   1.000
_cell.length_b   1.000
_cell.length_c   1.000
_cell.angle_alpha   90.00
_cell.angle_beta   90.00
_cell.angle_gamma   90.00
#
_symmetry.space_group_name_H-M   'P 1'
#
loop_
_entity.id
_entity.type
_entity.pdbx_description
1 polymer ?
#
loop_
_entity_poly.entity_id
_entity_poly.type
_entity_poly.pdbx_seq_one_letter_code
_entity_poly.pdbx_strand_id
1 'polypeptide(L)'
;LKGGNDGLNTLIPYNNYDYYANTLRPDIHIPVTDYNNLAVDIAASGSNQDLVFNPALLSGNQEGFKGLYQSGMLRVLQSVGYPSANKSHFASIDLWATGNDGNSWGNGKESGWLGRFMEEAYSSLLPTDFPLGIQLGSSNTWLGFHAKHEHGLTLNIEGQDSENFYK
;
A
#
# COMPACT_ATOMS: atom_id res chain seq x y z
N LEU A 1 -1.58 -3.12 -0.73
CA LEU A 1 -2.53 -4.23 -0.81
C LEU A 1 -3.50 -3.97 -1.97
N LYS A 2 -3.68 -4.96 -2.81
CA LYS A 2 -4.66 -4.91 -3.89
C LYS A 2 -6.03 -5.36 -3.37
N GLY A 3 -7.09 -4.62 -3.65
CA GLY A 3 -8.43 -4.87 -3.13
C GLY A 3 -8.71 -4.13 -1.83
N GLY A 4 -9.73 -4.58 -1.10
CA GLY A 4 -10.09 -3.98 0.18
C GLY A 4 -9.17 -4.42 1.32
N ASN A 5 -8.92 -3.50 2.24
CA ASN A 5 -8.25 -3.78 3.49
C ASN A 5 -9.05 -3.14 4.64
N ASP A 6 -9.30 -3.90 5.69
CA ASP A 6 -9.84 -3.34 6.92
C ASP A 6 -8.70 -2.75 7.76
N GLY A 7 -8.48 -1.45 7.58
CA GLY A 7 -7.42 -0.73 8.27
C GLY A 7 -7.54 -0.77 9.78
N LEU A 8 -8.76 -0.77 10.32
CA LEU A 8 -9.01 -0.83 11.76
C LEU A 8 -8.74 -2.23 12.35
N ASN A 9 -8.86 -3.28 11.54
CA ASN A 9 -8.45 -4.63 11.94
C ASN A 9 -6.98 -4.92 11.62
N THR A 10 -6.34 -4.12 10.80
CA THR A 10 -4.90 -4.19 10.57
C THR A 10 -4.10 -3.50 11.68
N LEU A 11 -4.55 -2.30 12.07
CA LEU A 11 -4.00 -1.49 13.14
C LEU A 11 -5.14 -1.05 14.05
N ILE A 12 -5.25 -1.70 15.20
CA ILE A 12 -6.36 -1.56 16.13
C ILE A 12 -6.14 -0.31 16.98
N PRO A 13 -7.09 0.64 17.04
CA PRO A 13 -6.98 1.84 17.85
C PRO A 13 -7.26 1.54 19.33
N TYR A 14 -6.22 1.24 20.10
CA TYR A 14 -6.37 0.74 21.46
C TYR A 14 -6.97 1.78 22.42
N ASN A 15 -6.59 3.03 22.32
CA ASN A 15 -7.16 4.09 23.18
C ASN A 15 -8.64 4.35 22.94
N ASN A 16 -9.19 3.86 21.81
CA ASN A 16 -10.60 3.89 21.47
C ASN A 16 -11.16 2.46 21.26
N TYR A 17 -10.60 1.49 21.99
CA TYR A 17 -10.93 0.08 21.78
C TYR A 17 -12.42 -0.22 21.96
N ASP A 18 -13.05 0.32 22.99
CA ASP A 18 -14.48 0.11 23.23
C ASP A 18 -15.34 0.62 22.08
N TYR A 19 -15.02 1.77 21.53
CA TYR A 19 -15.72 2.32 20.37
C TYR A 19 -15.44 1.50 19.10
N TYR A 20 -14.21 1.10 18.90
CA TYR A 20 -13.85 0.20 17.80
C TYR A 20 -14.59 -1.13 17.90
N ALA A 21 -14.54 -1.79 19.06
CA ALA A 21 -15.11 -3.14 19.23
C ALA A 21 -16.64 -3.13 19.25
N ASN A 22 -17.27 -2.16 19.90
CA ASN A 22 -18.72 -2.18 20.11
C ASN A 22 -19.51 -1.38 19.08
N THR A 23 -18.87 -0.46 18.34
CA THR A 23 -19.56 0.41 17.38
C THR A 23 -19.08 0.22 15.95
N LEU A 24 -17.74 0.25 15.73
CA LEU A 24 -17.20 0.21 14.38
C LEU A 24 -17.08 -1.21 13.84
N ARG A 25 -16.80 -2.19 14.69
CA ARG A 25 -16.56 -3.59 14.31
C ARG A 25 -17.21 -4.59 15.29
N PRO A 26 -18.50 -4.46 15.63
CA PRO A 26 -19.09 -5.24 16.70
C PRO A 26 -19.01 -6.76 16.49
N ASP A 27 -19.10 -7.20 15.22
CA ASP A 27 -19.11 -8.63 14.90
C ASP A 27 -17.75 -9.19 14.44
N ILE A 28 -16.79 -8.31 14.14
CA ILE A 28 -15.51 -8.72 13.53
C ILE A 28 -14.30 -8.04 14.15
N HIS A 29 -14.46 -7.42 15.32
CA HIS A 29 -13.32 -6.84 16.02
C HIS A 29 -12.31 -7.92 16.42
N ILE A 30 -11.05 -7.53 16.51
CA ILE A 30 -9.96 -8.40 16.94
C ILE A 30 -9.79 -8.22 18.45
N PRO A 31 -9.97 -9.26 19.27
CA PRO A 31 -9.68 -9.21 20.69
C PRO A 31 -8.20 -8.94 20.94
N VAL A 32 -7.90 -7.98 21.80
CA VAL A 32 -6.55 -7.68 22.21
C VAL A 32 -6.35 -8.16 23.65
N THR A 33 -5.77 -9.34 23.79
CA THR A 33 -5.55 -10.00 25.11
C THR A 33 -4.18 -9.72 25.70
N ASP A 34 -3.22 -9.29 24.90
CA ASP A 34 -1.85 -9.00 25.32
C ASP A 34 -1.36 -7.68 24.74
N TYR A 35 -1.91 -6.60 25.27
CA TYR A 35 -1.59 -5.24 24.81
C TYR A 35 -0.10 -4.93 24.84
N ASN A 36 0.58 -5.25 25.93
CA ASN A 36 1.99 -4.85 26.10
C ASN A 36 2.93 -5.46 25.06
N ASN A 37 2.61 -6.67 24.60
CA ASN A 37 3.40 -7.32 23.53
C ASN A 37 2.98 -6.89 22.12
N LEU A 38 1.78 -6.38 21.96
CA LEU A 38 1.21 -6.05 20.65
C LEU A 38 1.26 -4.55 20.33
N ALA A 39 1.33 -3.71 21.36
CA ALA A 39 1.28 -2.26 21.20
C ALA A 39 2.51 -1.70 20.47
N VAL A 40 2.26 -0.73 19.64
CA VAL A 40 3.26 0.18 19.09
C VAL A 40 2.92 1.58 19.55
N ASP A 41 3.87 2.21 20.22
CA ASP A 41 3.76 3.61 20.58
C ASP A 41 4.04 4.49 19.36
N ILE A 42 3.00 5.13 18.85
CA ILE A 42 3.11 6.10 17.74
C ILE A 42 3.19 7.53 18.29
N ALA A 43 3.49 7.71 19.56
CA ALA A 43 3.56 9.01 20.23
C ALA A 43 4.54 10.02 19.58
N ALA A 44 5.38 9.59 18.66
CA ALA A 44 6.29 10.47 17.92
C ALA A 44 5.59 11.56 17.08
N SER A 45 4.27 11.51 16.94
CA SER A 45 3.48 12.50 16.19
C SER A 45 2.62 13.41 17.09
N GLY A 46 2.78 13.35 18.40
CA GLY A 46 1.97 14.15 19.34
C GLY A 46 0.52 13.64 19.50
N SER A 47 0.17 12.52 18.93
CA SER A 47 -1.11 11.86 19.16
C SER A 47 -0.93 10.79 20.24
N ASN A 48 -1.68 10.88 21.34
CA ASN A 48 -1.77 9.86 22.38
C ASN A 48 -2.55 8.62 21.89
N GLN A 49 -2.32 8.18 20.68
CA GLN A 49 -3.04 7.03 20.13
C GLN A 49 -2.10 5.84 20.02
N ASP A 50 -2.18 4.97 21.01
CA ASP A 50 -1.57 3.67 20.90
C ASP A 50 -2.30 2.86 19.85
N LEU A 51 -1.55 2.29 18.92
CA LEU A 51 -2.05 1.33 17.96
C LEU A 51 -1.50 -0.05 18.31
N VAL A 52 -2.32 -1.04 18.06
CA VAL A 52 -1.95 -2.45 18.21
C VAL A 52 -1.99 -3.11 16.84
N PHE A 53 -0.90 -3.74 16.45
CA PHE A 53 -0.89 -4.56 15.25
C PHE A 53 -1.82 -5.76 15.39
N ASN A 54 -2.52 -6.12 14.33
CA ASN A 54 -3.23 -7.38 14.29
C ASN A 54 -2.28 -8.53 14.66
N PRO A 55 -2.66 -9.42 15.59
CA PRO A 55 -1.79 -10.55 16.00
C PRO A 55 -1.31 -11.41 14.84
N ALA A 56 -2.08 -11.52 13.76
CA ALA A 56 -1.68 -12.25 12.56
C ALA A 56 -0.47 -11.64 11.84
N LEU A 57 -0.17 -10.36 12.07
CA LEU A 57 1.00 -9.68 11.51
C LEU A 57 2.27 -9.86 12.34
N LEU A 58 2.18 -10.58 13.45
CA LEU A 58 3.28 -10.83 14.38
C LEU A 58 3.78 -12.27 14.29
N SER A 59 3.34 -13.04 13.30
CA SER A 59 3.70 -14.45 13.16
C SER A 59 5.20 -14.65 12.87
N GLY A 60 5.82 -15.60 13.57
CA GLY A 60 7.21 -15.99 13.40
C GLY A 60 8.09 -15.65 14.61
N ASN A 61 9.30 -16.20 14.64
CA ASN A 61 10.29 -15.96 15.71
C ASN A 61 10.86 -14.54 15.73
N GLN A 62 10.44 -13.73 14.81
CA GLN A 62 10.77 -12.31 14.73
C GLN A 62 9.46 -11.56 14.87
N GLU A 63 9.45 -10.55 15.65
CA GLU A 63 8.30 -9.75 16.06
C GLU A 63 7.48 -9.14 14.89
N GLY A 64 7.60 -9.68 13.69
CA GLY A 64 6.85 -9.30 12.50
C GLY A 64 6.92 -7.81 12.22
N PHE A 65 5.78 -7.19 11.97
CA PHE A 65 5.69 -5.75 11.70
C PHE A 65 6.07 -4.89 12.91
N LYS A 66 5.86 -5.38 14.13
CA LYS A 66 6.28 -4.67 15.35
C LYS A 66 7.80 -4.55 15.41
N GLY A 67 8.54 -5.63 15.17
CA GLY A 67 10.00 -5.60 15.15
C GLY A 67 10.55 -4.68 14.07
N LEU A 68 9.95 -4.68 12.88
CA LEU A 68 10.30 -3.74 11.81
C LEU A 68 10.01 -2.29 12.20
N TYR A 69 8.92 -2.03 12.90
CA TYR A 69 8.58 -0.70 13.39
C TYR A 69 9.59 -0.23 14.45
N GLN A 70 9.90 -1.06 15.44
CA GLN A 70 10.83 -0.74 16.51
C GLN A 70 12.26 -0.55 16.03
N SER A 71 12.67 -1.31 15.01
CA SER A 71 13.99 -1.13 14.35
C SER A 71 14.05 0.08 13.40
N GLY A 72 12.95 0.81 13.22
CA GLY A 72 12.89 1.96 12.35
C GLY A 72 12.77 1.66 10.86
N MET A 73 12.61 0.38 10.49
CA MET A 73 12.45 -0.07 9.11
C MET A 73 11.01 0.02 8.59
N LEU A 74 10.03 0.23 9.47
CA LEU A 74 8.63 0.41 9.13
C LEU A 74 8.12 1.74 9.68
N ARG A 75 7.28 2.40 8.91
CA ARG A 75 6.52 3.57 9.34
C ARG A 75 5.04 3.35 9.09
N VAL A 76 4.21 3.83 10.00
CA VAL A 76 2.76 3.80 9.88
C VAL A 76 2.27 5.19 9.49
N LEU A 77 1.60 5.29 8.36
CA LEU A 77 0.94 6.50 7.89
C LEU A 77 -0.57 6.29 8.00
N GLN A 78 -1.21 7.10 8.82
CA GLN A 78 -2.67 7.08 8.99
C GLN A 78 -3.34 8.08 8.07
N SER A 79 -4.65 7.89 7.86
CA SER A 79 -5.50 8.83 7.10
C SER A 79 -5.00 9.09 5.67
N VAL A 80 -4.31 8.14 5.08
CA VAL A 80 -3.86 8.23 3.69
C VAL A 80 -5.01 7.85 2.77
N GLY A 81 -5.36 8.76 1.89
CA GLY A 81 -6.47 8.59 0.96
C GLY A 81 -6.41 9.63 -0.15
N TYR A 82 -7.47 9.73 -0.91
CA TYR A 82 -7.65 10.75 -1.93
C TYR A 82 -9.02 11.43 -1.78
N PRO A 83 -9.16 12.69 -2.21
CA PRO A 83 -10.44 13.41 -2.15
C PRO A 83 -11.55 12.66 -2.88
N SER A 84 -12.77 12.75 -2.37
CA SER A 84 -13.95 12.13 -3.01
C SER A 84 -13.78 10.64 -3.30
N ALA A 85 -13.22 9.90 -2.33
CA ALA A 85 -12.85 8.49 -2.49
C ALA A 85 -13.99 7.64 -3.08
N ASN A 86 -13.70 7.00 -4.21
CA ASN A 86 -14.59 6.04 -4.83
C ASN A 86 -14.51 4.71 -4.05
N LYS A 87 -15.67 4.12 -3.75
CA LYS A 87 -15.74 2.82 -3.04
C LYS A 87 -15.40 1.62 -3.93
N SER A 88 -15.17 1.81 -5.23
CA SER A 88 -14.71 0.78 -6.13
C SER A 88 -13.22 0.48 -5.91
N HIS A 89 -12.90 -0.77 -5.62
CA HIS A 89 -11.51 -1.21 -5.49
C HIS A 89 -10.72 -1.01 -6.79
N PHE A 90 -11.36 -1.25 -7.95
CA PHE A 90 -10.72 -1.10 -9.26
C PHE A 90 -10.35 0.35 -9.54
N ALA A 91 -11.31 1.26 -9.39
CA ALA A 91 -11.04 2.69 -9.60
C ALA A 91 -9.98 3.22 -8.62
N SER A 92 -10.00 2.78 -7.37
CA SER A 92 -9.00 3.18 -6.38
C SER A 92 -7.60 2.65 -6.71
N ILE A 93 -7.48 1.44 -7.24
CA ILE A 93 -6.19 0.88 -7.69
C ILE A 93 -5.61 1.75 -8.81
N ASP A 94 -6.42 2.14 -9.77
CA ASP A 94 -5.98 2.96 -10.89
C ASP A 94 -5.57 4.37 -10.43
N LEU A 95 -6.32 4.95 -9.50
CA LEU A 95 -5.96 6.24 -8.89
C LEU A 95 -4.62 6.18 -8.14
N TRP A 96 -4.39 5.13 -7.38
CA TRP A 96 -3.10 4.90 -6.72
C TRP A 96 -1.96 4.67 -7.72
N ALA A 97 -2.23 3.97 -8.81
CA ALA A 97 -1.24 3.71 -9.84
C ALA A 97 -0.87 4.96 -10.64
N THR A 98 -1.84 5.86 -10.86
CA THR A 98 -1.61 7.12 -11.58
C THR A 98 -1.15 8.25 -10.66
N GLY A 99 -1.45 8.18 -9.36
CA GLY A 99 -1.19 9.26 -8.42
C GLY A 99 -2.12 10.45 -8.61
N ASN A 100 -3.30 10.24 -9.17
CA ASN A 100 -4.29 11.28 -9.39
C ASN A 100 -5.12 11.57 -8.13
N ASP A 101 -5.72 12.75 -8.11
CA ASP A 101 -6.55 13.23 -7.01
C ASP A 101 -8.00 12.68 -7.03
N GLY A 102 -8.34 11.86 -8.02
CA GLY A 102 -9.69 11.34 -8.23
C GLY A 102 -10.64 12.27 -8.94
N ASN A 103 -10.32 13.56 -9.09
CA ASN A 103 -11.17 14.53 -9.76
C ASN A 103 -10.96 14.53 -11.28
N SER A 104 -9.80 14.10 -11.72
CA SER A 104 -9.43 14.02 -13.14
C SER A 104 -9.69 12.63 -13.72
N TRP A 105 -10.38 11.77 -12.99
CA TRP A 105 -10.70 10.42 -13.44
C TRP A 105 -11.64 10.43 -14.63
N GLY A 106 -11.22 9.79 -15.70
CA GLY A 106 -12.02 9.65 -16.92
C GLY A 106 -11.38 10.20 -18.18
N ASN A 107 -10.34 10.98 -18.07
CA ASN A 107 -9.55 11.40 -19.23
C ASN A 107 -8.65 10.28 -19.78
N GLY A 108 -8.62 9.12 -19.13
CA GLY A 108 -8.18 7.80 -19.63
C GLY A 108 -6.76 7.68 -20.18
N LYS A 109 -5.96 8.72 -20.06
CA LYS A 109 -4.66 8.85 -20.76
C LYS A 109 -3.53 9.22 -19.80
N GLU A 110 -3.75 8.99 -18.54
CA GLU A 110 -2.81 9.47 -17.55
C GLU A 110 -1.73 8.44 -17.33
N SER A 111 -0.51 8.93 -17.36
CA SER A 111 0.65 8.13 -17.04
C SER A 111 0.67 7.72 -15.57
N GLY A 112 1.24 6.58 -15.28
CA GLY A 112 1.52 6.13 -13.92
C GLY A 112 2.60 6.97 -13.25
N TRP A 113 2.55 7.05 -11.93
CA TRP A 113 3.53 7.85 -11.19
C TRP A 113 4.96 7.28 -11.30
N LEU A 114 5.11 5.96 -11.41
CA LEU A 114 6.41 5.31 -11.63
C LEU A 114 6.94 5.57 -13.04
N GLY A 115 6.06 5.56 -14.05
CA GLY A 115 6.43 5.91 -15.42
C GLY A 115 6.97 7.34 -15.51
N ARG A 116 6.27 8.30 -14.90
CA ARG A 116 6.74 9.69 -14.83
C ARG A 116 8.07 9.84 -14.10
N PHE A 117 8.22 9.13 -12.99
CA PHE A 117 9.47 9.11 -12.25
C PHE A 117 10.64 8.58 -13.11
N MET A 118 10.42 7.50 -13.85
CA MET A 118 11.45 6.94 -14.72
C MET A 118 11.83 7.88 -15.86
N GLU A 119 10.85 8.53 -16.50
CA GLU A 119 11.12 9.52 -17.54
C GLU A 119 11.98 10.67 -17.03
N GLU A 120 11.74 11.14 -15.82
CA GLU A 120 12.49 12.24 -15.23
C GLU A 120 13.85 11.80 -14.69
N ALA A 121 13.87 10.77 -13.84
CA ALA A 121 15.07 10.34 -13.15
C ALA A 121 16.12 9.72 -14.08
N TYR A 122 15.67 9.09 -15.16
CA TYR A 122 16.53 8.39 -16.11
C TYR A 122 16.49 9.00 -17.52
N SER A 123 16.15 10.28 -17.63
CA SER A 123 16.05 10.99 -18.91
C SER A 123 17.30 10.88 -19.78
N SER A 124 18.48 10.79 -19.16
CA SER A 124 19.76 10.62 -19.88
C SER A 124 19.96 9.23 -20.50
N LEU A 125 19.14 8.25 -20.09
CA LEU A 125 19.17 6.90 -20.62
C LEU A 125 18.11 6.68 -21.72
N LEU A 126 17.31 7.69 -22.01
CA LEU A 126 16.20 7.57 -22.97
C LEU A 126 16.63 8.09 -24.35
N PRO A 127 16.19 7.44 -25.43
CA PRO A 127 15.49 6.13 -25.45
C PRO A 127 16.39 4.99 -25.00
N THR A 128 15.81 3.96 -24.39
CA THR A 128 16.55 2.82 -23.83
C THR A 128 16.30 1.53 -24.60
N ASP A 129 17.33 0.70 -24.72
CA ASP A 129 17.25 -0.62 -25.36
C ASP A 129 16.72 -1.72 -24.43
N PHE A 130 16.61 -1.42 -23.11
CA PHE A 130 16.07 -2.36 -22.12
C PHE A 130 15.07 -1.69 -21.19
N PRO A 131 14.13 -2.47 -20.65
CA PRO A 131 13.12 -1.93 -19.75
C PRO A 131 13.78 -1.41 -18.46
N LEU A 132 13.41 -0.22 -18.02
CA LEU A 132 13.82 0.35 -16.74
C LEU A 132 13.06 -0.26 -15.56
N GLY A 133 11.92 -0.89 -15.82
CA GLY A 133 11.11 -1.57 -14.83
C GLY A 133 10.53 -2.87 -15.35
N ILE A 134 10.34 -3.83 -14.45
CA ILE A 134 9.72 -5.12 -14.76
C ILE A 134 8.56 -5.32 -13.80
N GLN A 135 7.39 -5.62 -14.34
CA GLN A 135 6.22 -6.03 -13.57
C GLN A 135 5.98 -7.52 -13.74
N LEU A 136 5.91 -8.24 -12.63
CA LEU A 136 5.60 -9.67 -12.59
C LEU A 136 4.15 -9.86 -12.13
N GLY A 137 3.46 -10.84 -12.72
CA GLY A 137 2.14 -11.25 -12.30
C GLY A 137 1.04 -10.93 -13.31
N SER A 138 -0.17 -11.38 -13.00
CA SER A 138 -1.36 -11.27 -13.85
C SER A 138 -2.16 -9.99 -13.62
N SER A 139 -1.55 -8.88 -13.25
CA SER A 139 -2.33 -7.68 -12.97
C SER A 139 -2.51 -6.83 -14.22
N ASN A 140 -3.74 -6.45 -14.49
CA ASN A 140 -4.07 -5.44 -15.50
C ASN A 140 -3.59 -4.02 -15.10
N THR A 141 -2.81 -3.91 -14.03
CA THR A 141 -2.40 -2.64 -13.45
C THR A 141 -0.96 -2.26 -13.78
N TRP A 142 -0.50 -2.55 -15.00
CA TRP A 142 0.73 -1.96 -15.55
C TRP A 142 0.66 -0.42 -15.65
N LEU A 143 -0.52 0.14 -15.39
CA LEU A 143 -0.79 1.58 -15.45
C LEU A 143 0.19 2.42 -14.61
N GLY A 144 0.66 1.90 -13.47
CA GLY A 144 1.65 2.58 -12.63
C GLY A 144 2.98 2.87 -13.33
N PHE A 145 3.35 2.02 -14.28
CA PHE A 145 4.58 2.14 -15.09
C PHE A 145 4.36 2.80 -16.44
N HIS A 146 3.14 3.15 -16.80
CA HIS A 146 2.83 3.78 -18.08
C HIS A 146 3.45 5.18 -18.14
N ALA A 147 4.41 5.35 -19.02
CA ALA A 147 5.09 6.62 -19.20
C ALA A 147 4.21 7.64 -19.94
N LYS A 148 4.50 8.91 -19.80
CA LYS A 148 3.76 9.99 -20.45
C LYS A 148 4.17 10.21 -21.91
N HIS A 149 5.45 10.17 -22.17
CA HIS A 149 6.04 10.50 -23.47
C HIS A 149 6.79 9.32 -24.07
N GLU A 150 7.49 8.57 -23.25
CA GLU A 150 8.31 7.45 -23.70
C GLU A 150 7.59 6.12 -23.50
N HIS A 151 7.58 5.30 -24.53
CA HIS A 151 7.00 3.96 -24.50
C HIS A 151 8.11 2.90 -24.38
N GLY A 152 7.77 1.76 -23.79
CA GLY A 152 8.71 0.64 -23.65
C GLY A 152 9.65 0.74 -22.45
N LEU A 153 9.43 1.68 -21.53
CA LEU A 153 10.22 1.78 -20.30
C LEU A 153 10.06 0.58 -19.38
N THR A 154 9.01 -0.18 -19.55
CA THR A 154 8.68 -1.32 -18.69
C THR A 154 8.30 -2.55 -19.47
N LEU A 155 8.60 -3.70 -18.88
CA LEU A 155 8.18 -5.01 -19.37
C LEU A 155 7.15 -5.61 -18.39
N ASN A 156 6.02 -6.02 -18.91
CA ASN A 156 5.02 -6.78 -18.16
C ASN A 156 5.11 -8.26 -18.53
N ILE A 157 5.40 -9.11 -17.53
CA ILE A 157 5.47 -10.55 -17.69
C ILE A 157 4.24 -11.15 -17.04
N GLU A 158 3.23 -11.41 -17.85
CA GLU A 158 1.97 -11.99 -17.39
C GLU A 158 2.11 -13.48 -17.05
N GLY A 159 1.32 -13.93 -16.07
CA GLY A 159 1.25 -15.34 -15.69
C GLY A 159 2.45 -15.87 -14.91
N GLN A 160 3.41 -15.01 -14.56
CA GLN A 160 4.54 -15.38 -13.73
C GLN A 160 4.33 -14.85 -12.31
N ASP A 161 4.56 -15.71 -11.35
CA ASP A 161 4.77 -15.32 -9.96
C ASP A 161 6.27 -15.38 -9.61
N SER A 162 6.63 -14.85 -8.46
CA SER A 162 8.03 -14.81 -8.04
C SER A 162 8.66 -16.20 -7.90
N GLU A 163 7.86 -17.22 -7.61
CA GLU A 163 8.34 -18.60 -7.46
C GLU A 163 8.67 -19.25 -8.82
N ASN A 164 7.94 -18.90 -9.85
CA ASN A 164 8.13 -19.45 -11.19
C ASN A 164 9.14 -18.70 -12.03
N PHE A 165 9.44 -17.47 -11.69
CA PHE A 165 10.39 -16.64 -12.43
C PHE A 165 11.85 -17.14 -12.30
N TYR A 166 12.19 -17.80 -11.20
CA TYR A 166 13.55 -18.28 -10.92
C TYR A 166 13.77 -19.77 -11.21
N LYS A 167 12.81 -20.43 -11.83
CA LYS A 167 12.95 -21.81 -12.30
C LYS A 167 13.37 -21.82 -13.76
#